data_7c04ba223a9c0b0de2cf412993ec5aa1
#
_entry.id   7c04ba223a9c0b0de2cf412993ec5aa1
#
_cell.length_a   1.000
_cell.length_b   1.000
_cell.length_c   1.000
_cell.angle_alpha   90.00
_cell.angle_beta   90.00
_cell.angle_gamma   90.00
#
_symmetry.space_group_name_H-M   'P 1'
#
loop_
_entity.id
_entity.type
_entity.pdbx_description
1 polymer ?
#
loop_
_entity_poly.entity_id
_entity_poly.type
_entity_poly.pdbx_seq_one_letter_code
_entity_poly.pdbx_strand_id
1 'polypeptide(L)' 'MKFTKQTTMGEMLEYDMGIAYILMQCGMHCVGCPSSIGESLEEACAVHGLDADEVLAVICDYVENNPKV' A
#
# COMPACT_ATOMS: atom_id res chain seq x y z
N MET A 1 -8.36 1.37 -10.96
CA MET A 1 -7.08 0.67 -11.04
C MET A 1 -7.03 -0.47 -10.03
N LYS A 2 -6.50 -1.60 -10.45
CA LYS A 2 -6.45 -2.77 -9.57
C LYS A 2 -5.02 -3.02 -9.11
N PHE A 3 -4.81 -3.04 -7.80
CA PHE A 3 -3.50 -3.30 -7.23
C PHE A 3 -3.31 -4.78 -6.95
N THR A 4 -2.05 -5.20 -6.92
CA THR A 4 -1.68 -6.56 -6.58
C THR A 4 -0.57 -6.50 -5.53
N LYS A 5 -0.16 -7.66 -5.03
CA LYS A 5 0.96 -7.70 -4.08
C LYS A 5 2.28 -7.27 -4.72
N GLN A 6 2.33 -7.27 -6.05
CA GLN A 6 3.52 -6.86 -6.78
C GLN A 6 3.55 -5.37 -7.08
N THR A 7 2.45 -4.67 -6.85
CA THR A 7 2.40 -3.22 -7.05
C THR A 7 3.34 -2.54 -6.08
N THR A 8 4.14 -1.59 -6.56
CA THR A 8 5.10 -0.91 -5.69
C THR A 8 4.39 0.11 -4.81
N MET A 9 5.04 0.42 -3.69
CA MET A 9 4.51 1.42 -2.76
C MET A 9 4.38 2.77 -3.45
N GLY A 10 5.37 3.13 -4.28
CA GLY A 10 5.32 4.38 -5.00
C GLY A 10 4.13 4.49 -5.94
N GLU A 11 3.80 3.39 -6.63
CA GLU A 11 2.66 3.38 -7.54
C GLU A 11 1.35 3.61 -6.79
N MET A 12 1.22 3.00 -5.62
CA MET A 12 0.02 3.19 -4.80
C MET A 12 -0.11 4.63 -4.32
N LEU A 13 0.98 5.22 -3.87
CA LEU A 13 0.97 6.59 -3.35
C LEU A 13 0.72 7.60 -4.47
N GLU A 14 1.22 7.33 -5.68
CA GLU A 14 0.93 8.19 -6.81
C GLU A 14 -0.55 8.16 -7.17
N TYR A 15 -1.16 7.00 -7.03
CA TYR A 15 -2.58 6.86 -7.33
C TYR A 15 -3.43 7.63 -6.32
N ASP A 16 -3.15 7.46 -5.02
CA ASP A 16 -3.93 8.12 -3.97
C ASP A 16 -3.08 8.18 -2.69
N MET A 17 -2.75 9.38 -2.26
CA MET A 17 -1.98 9.58 -1.05
C MET A 17 -2.69 9.06 0.20
N GLY A 18 -4.02 8.90 0.15
CA GLY A 18 -4.76 8.31 1.25
C GLY A 18 -4.36 6.88 1.56
N ILE A 19 -3.77 6.20 0.58
CA ILE A 19 -3.28 4.84 0.79
C ILE A 19 -2.15 4.85 1.82
N ALA A 20 -1.33 5.91 1.85
CA ALA A 20 -0.26 6.02 2.84
C ALA A 20 -0.83 5.97 4.25
N TYR A 21 -1.94 6.64 4.47
CA TYR A 21 -2.60 6.66 5.77
C TYR A 21 -3.05 5.25 6.17
N ILE A 22 -3.62 4.52 5.21
CA ILE A 22 -4.06 3.14 5.44
C ILE A 22 -2.88 2.25 5.82
N LEU A 23 -1.78 2.37 5.07
CA LEU A 23 -0.60 1.58 5.34
C LEU A 23 -0.03 1.85 6.73
N MET A 24 -0.04 3.12 7.15
CA MET A 24 0.42 3.48 8.47
C MET A 24 -0.46 2.86 9.56
N GLN A 25 -1.76 2.81 9.34
CA GLN A 25 -2.67 2.18 10.28
C GLN A 25 -2.47 0.67 10.35
N CYS A 26 -1.99 0.08 9.27
CA CYS A 26 -1.69 -1.35 9.26
C CYS A 26 -0.38 -1.70 9.96
N GLY A 27 0.40 -0.70 10.32
CA GLY A 27 1.64 -0.91 11.04
C GLY A 27 2.91 -0.52 10.29
N MET A 28 2.78 0.04 9.10
CA MET A 28 3.93 0.48 8.32
C MET A 28 4.25 1.93 8.67
N HIS A 29 5.37 2.16 9.32
CA HIS A 29 5.72 3.51 9.78
C HIS A 29 6.61 4.29 8.81
N CYS A 30 7.18 3.64 7.82
CA CYS A 30 8.10 4.26 6.89
C CYS A 30 7.52 4.42 5.48
N VAL A 31 6.24 4.72 5.40
CA VAL A 31 5.58 4.91 4.10
C VAL A 31 6.04 6.22 3.46
N GLY A 32 6.37 6.15 2.18
CA GLY A 32 6.81 7.33 1.45
C GLY A 32 8.29 7.60 1.55
N CYS A 33 9.03 6.78 2.29
CA CYS A 33 10.47 6.91 2.36
C CYS A 33 11.10 6.52 1.01
N PRO A 34 12.10 7.27 0.52
CA PRO A 34 12.72 6.93 -0.77
C PRO A 34 13.20 5.49 -0.87
N SER A 35 13.63 4.91 0.25
CA SER A 35 14.12 3.53 0.24
C SER A 35 13.00 2.50 0.14
N SER A 36 11.77 2.86 0.49
CA SER A 36 10.64 1.92 0.45
C SER A 36 9.73 2.13 -0.76
N ILE A 37 9.83 3.25 -1.46
CA ILE A 37 8.97 3.53 -2.61
C ILE A 37 9.12 2.48 -3.70
N GLY A 38 10.32 1.95 -3.89
CA GLY A 38 10.57 0.95 -4.91
C GLY A 38 10.19 -0.48 -4.51
N GLU A 39 9.81 -0.70 -3.26
CA GLU A 39 9.44 -2.03 -2.81
C GLU A 39 7.99 -2.35 -3.21
N SER A 40 7.74 -3.65 -3.50
CA SER A 40 6.38 -4.08 -3.72
C SER A 40 5.63 -4.16 -2.39
N LEU A 41 4.31 -4.22 -2.47
CA LEU A 41 3.51 -4.36 -1.26
C LEU A 41 3.91 -5.62 -0.48
N GLU A 42 4.15 -6.73 -1.19
CA GLU A 42 4.54 -7.98 -0.57
C GLU A 42 5.87 -7.85 0.18
N GLU A 43 6.84 -7.19 -0.44
CA GLU A 43 8.14 -6.99 0.19
C GLU A 43 8.03 -6.11 1.43
N ALA A 44 7.27 -5.03 1.33
CA ALA A 44 7.09 -4.12 2.45
C ALA A 44 6.38 -4.82 3.61
N CYS A 45 5.36 -5.61 3.32
CA CYS A 45 4.65 -6.35 4.35
C CYS A 45 5.54 -7.37 5.04
N ALA A 46 6.41 -8.04 4.27
CA ALA A 46 7.33 -9.03 4.83
C ALA A 46 8.29 -8.38 5.82
N VAL A 47 8.78 -7.19 5.51
CA VAL A 47 9.69 -6.47 6.39
C VAL A 47 9.03 -6.11 7.71
N HIS A 48 7.74 -5.77 7.67
CA HIS A 48 7.01 -5.36 8.85
C HIS A 48 6.24 -6.49 9.53
N GLY A 49 6.37 -7.70 9.03
CA GLY A 49 5.68 -8.85 9.60
C GLY A 49 4.16 -8.82 9.40
N LEU A 50 3.71 -8.20 8.32
CA LEU A 50 2.29 -8.08 8.01
C LEU A 50 1.89 -9.07 6.93
N ASP A 51 0.60 -9.40 6.90
CA ASP A 51 0.05 -10.27 5.87
C ASP A 51 -0.31 -9.41 4.64
N ALA A 52 0.42 -9.61 3.55
CA ALA A 52 0.22 -8.83 2.34
C ALA A 52 -1.20 -8.99 1.77
N ASP A 53 -1.78 -10.16 1.90
CA ASP A 53 -3.14 -10.39 1.40
C ASP A 53 -4.16 -9.55 2.17
N GLU A 54 -4.00 -9.47 3.50
CA GLU A 54 -4.90 -8.67 4.32
C GLU A 54 -4.74 -7.18 4.02
N VAL A 55 -3.51 -6.72 3.93
CA VAL A 55 -3.23 -5.31 3.65
C VAL A 55 -3.77 -4.94 2.27
N LEU A 56 -3.54 -5.81 1.30
CA LEU A 56 -4.04 -5.58 -0.05
C LEU A 56 -5.57 -5.50 -0.08
N ALA A 57 -6.24 -6.36 0.68
CA ALA A 57 -7.70 -6.35 0.74
C ALA A 57 -8.22 -5.02 1.28
N VAL A 58 -7.56 -4.48 2.31
CA VAL A 58 -7.95 -3.19 2.89
C VAL A 58 -7.74 -2.07 1.88
N ILE A 59 -6.61 -2.10 1.16
CA ILE A 59 -6.31 -1.08 0.17
C ILE A 59 -7.31 -1.14 -0.99
N CYS A 60 -7.61 -2.32 -1.49
CA CYS A 60 -8.55 -2.48 -2.58
C CYS A 60 -9.95 -2.02 -2.19
N ASP A 61 -10.35 -2.32 -0.96
CA ASP A 61 -11.64 -1.87 -0.45
C ASP A 61 -11.70 -0.34 -0.40
N TYR A 62 -10.63 0.29 0.08
CA TYR A 62 -10.56 1.74 0.12
C TYR A 62 -10.67 2.34 -1.29
N VAL A 63 -9.92 1.79 -2.24
CA VAL A 63 -9.90 2.31 -3.60
C VAL A 63 -11.28 2.15 -4.26
N GLU A 64 -11.96 1.03 -4.01
CA GLU A 64 -13.28 0.80 -4.57
C GLU A 64 -14.33 1.76 -4.00
N ASN A 65 -14.19 2.11 -2.72
CA ASN A 65 -15.14 3.01 -2.06
C ASN A 65 -14.79 4.49 -2.27
N ASN A 66 -13.59 4.78 -2.76
CA ASN A 66 -13.13 6.15 -2.99
C ASN A 66 -12.48 6.25 -4.37
N PRO A 67 -13.25 6.03 -5.43
CA PRO A 67 -12.67 6.02 -6.78
C PRO A 67 -12.12 7.37 -7.18
N LYS A 68 -11.00 7.32 -7.88
CA LYS A 68 -10.39 8.50 -8.50
C LYS A 68 -11.00 8.65 -9.88
N VAL A 69 -11.74 9.69 -10.07
CA VAL A 69 -12.42 9.93 -11.35
C VAL A 69 -11.70 11.01 -12.13
#